data_87df641d7522a8f3b6e7496c6f46c14c
#
_entry.id   87df641d7522a8f3b6e7496c6f46c14c
#
_cell.length_a   1.000
_cell.length_b   1.000
_cell.length_c   1.000
_cell.angle_alpha   90.00
_cell.angle_beta   90.00
_cell.angle_gamma   90.00
#
_symmetry.space_group_name_H-M   'P 1'
#
loop_
_entity.id
_entity.type
_entity.pdbx_description
1 polymer ?
#
loop_
_entity_poly.entity_id
_entity_poly.type
_entity_poly.pdbx_seq_one_letter_code
_entity_poly.pdbx_strand_id
1 'polypeptide(L)'
;MKNAIVFIILTGLLTGSASASKYAGEFMYVGAGARALALGSAYSAVADDITAGYWNPAGLVHSRSKSLAFMHSERFGGLISYDYMAYSQEYGGDVYAASLFRTDAGRIADTSDLQWYDTGSDGVFGEDGTGAPGDSGNDDYDPSGNPSGTEGNGQWDPGEELIYDEGRITWNSAADNALYLSWGRALSGNLSVGATSKIIYRKLMDYSAWGVGFDVAARWNATDAFAVGLNMQDVFGTYMFWNTGTSESVSPTAKLGASFTWPVARFHSVFTFSADGDFRFEGREFASQYSIPEAGVSLDTHIGAELLVKDTVGLRIGSCQGNMTAGLGFTVSFSGHPVSLDYAWVTHDELDSTHRISVGVGL
;
A
#
# COMPACT_ATOMS: atom_id res chain seq x y z
N MET A 1 -6.26 -19.19 -34.89
CA MET A 1 -6.90 -17.93 -34.49
C MET A 1 -6.85 -17.65 -32.98
N LYS A 2 -7.05 -18.62 -32.07
CA LYS A 2 -6.98 -18.40 -30.62
C LYS A 2 -5.61 -17.94 -30.12
N ASN A 3 -4.51 -18.47 -30.66
CA ASN A 3 -3.14 -18.09 -30.27
C ASN A 3 -2.70 -16.69 -30.76
N ALA A 4 -3.31 -16.20 -31.86
CA ALA A 4 -3.04 -14.85 -32.37
C ALA A 4 -3.68 -13.75 -31.53
N ILE A 5 -4.84 -14.02 -30.92
CA ILE A 5 -5.55 -13.07 -30.05
C ILE A 5 -4.79 -12.86 -28.74
N VAL A 6 -4.23 -13.95 -28.15
CA VAL A 6 -3.40 -13.85 -26.93
C VAL A 6 -2.12 -13.05 -27.20
N PHE A 7 -1.50 -13.22 -28.36
CA PHE A 7 -0.29 -12.48 -28.74
C PHE A 7 -0.59 -11.00 -29.03
N ILE A 8 -1.74 -10.66 -29.61
CA ILE A 8 -2.17 -9.28 -29.88
C ILE A 8 -2.53 -8.55 -28.57
N ILE A 9 -3.11 -9.24 -27.59
CA ILE A 9 -3.38 -8.66 -26.26
C ILE A 9 -2.07 -8.39 -25.53
N LEU A 10 -1.09 -9.31 -25.59
CA LEU A 10 0.22 -9.13 -24.94
C LEU A 10 1.05 -8.00 -25.60
N THR A 11 0.99 -7.84 -26.92
CA THR A 11 1.71 -6.79 -27.64
C THR A 11 1.03 -5.42 -27.56
N GLY A 12 -0.30 -5.38 -27.41
CA GLY A 12 -1.06 -4.13 -27.20
C GLY A 12 -0.81 -3.48 -25.84
N LEU A 13 -0.41 -4.27 -24.84
CA LEU A 13 -0.07 -3.80 -23.49
C LEU A 13 1.31 -3.09 -23.42
N LEU A 14 2.16 -3.24 -24.44
CA LEU A 14 3.53 -2.74 -24.44
C LEU A 14 3.72 -1.39 -25.18
N THR A 15 2.67 -0.81 -25.78
CA THR A 15 2.80 0.38 -26.64
C THR A 15 2.27 1.69 -26.05
N GLY A 16 1.82 1.70 -24.83
CA GLY A 16 1.42 2.92 -24.12
C GLY A 16 2.63 3.62 -23.53
N SER A 17 3.16 4.66 -24.17
CA SER A 17 4.08 5.62 -23.51
C SER A 17 3.28 6.47 -22.52
N ALA A 18 2.77 5.86 -21.45
CA ALA A 18 2.23 6.59 -20.31
C ALA A 18 3.43 7.15 -19.55
N SER A 19 3.54 8.47 -19.44
CA SER A 19 4.41 9.10 -18.45
C SER A 19 3.82 8.77 -17.07
N ALA A 20 4.16 7.60 -16.54
CA ALA A 20 3.71 7.19 -15.23
C ALA A 20 4.30 8.13 -14.17
N SER A 21 3.46 8.72 -13.33
CA SER A 21 3.94 9.43 -12.15
C SER A 21 4.52 8.39 -11.19
N LYS A 22 5.81 8.55 -10.84
CA LYS A 22 6.61 7.58 -10.07
C LYS A 22 5.98 7.15 -8.74
N TYR A 23 5.06 7.95 -8.19
CA TYR A 23 4.41 7.72 -6.90
C TYR A 23 2.89 7.68 -6.98
N ALA A 24 2.33 7.67 -8.18
CA ALA A 24 0.90 7.51 -8.36
C ALA A 24 0.46 6.13 -7.83
N GLY A 25 -0.52 6.11 -6.95
CA GLY A 25 -1.12 4.87 -6.49
C GLY A 25 -0.35 4.05 -5.44
N GLU A 26 0.74 4.56 -4.84
CA GLU A 26 1.51 3.85 -3.79
C GLU A 26 0.63 3.35 -2.63
N PHE A 27 -0.42 4.07 -2.27
CA PHE A 27 -1.35 3.65 -1.23
C PHE A 27 -2.08 2.34 -1.56
N MET A 28 -2.22 1.99 -2.84
CA MET A 28 -2.83 0.74 -3.28
C MET A 28 -1.93 -0.48 -3.09
N TYR A 29 -0.62 -0.29 -2.87
CA TYR A 29 0.34 -1.38 -2.69
C TYR A 29 0.59 -1.78 -1.22
N VAL A 30 -0.14 -1.18 -0.28
CA VAL A 30 0.01 -1.47 1.17
C VAL A 30 -0.39 -2.90 1.52
N GLY A 31 -1.24 -3.52 0.71
CA GLY A 31 -1.69 -4.90 0.88
C GLY A 31 -2.96 -5.03 1.75
N ALA A 32 -3.64 -6.15 1.66
CA ALA A 32 -4.90 -6.44 2.35
C ALA A 32 -4.83 -7.76 3.14
N GLY A 33 -5.29 -7.73 4.39
CA GLY A 33 -5.35 -8.90 5.27
C GLY A 33 -4.02 -9.25 5.94
N ALA A 34 -4.03 -9.35 7.28
CA ALA A 34 -2.84 -9.66 8.05
C ALA A 34 -2.24 -11.04 7.69
N ARG A 35 -3.09 -12.03 7.34
CA ARG A 35 -2.62 -13.34 6.87
C ARG A 35 -1.69 -13.24 5.66
N ALA A 36 -2.10 -12.53 4.62
CA ALA A 36 -1.33 -12.37 3.39
C ALA A 36 -0.02 -11.60 3.65
N LEU A 37 -0.08 -10.56 4.48
CA LEU A 37 1.08 -9.73 4.80
C LEU A 37 2.10 -10.48 5.67
N ALA A 38 1.65 -11.36 6.58
CA ALA A 38 2.51 -12.25 7.35
C ALA A 38 3.23 -13.30 6.48
N LEU A 39 2.66 -13.62 5.31
CA LEU A 39 3.26 -14.47 4.28
C LEU A 39 4.16 -13.69 3.31
N GLY A 40 4.66 -12.52 3.72
CA GLY A 40 5.51 -11.70 2.86
C GLY A 40 4.81 -11.19 1.60
N SER A 41 3.48 -11.14 1.58
CA SER A 41 2.68 -10.79 0.39
C SER A 41 2.75 -11.82 -0.77
N ALA A 42 3.31 -13.01 -0.53
CA ALA A 42 3.34 -14.13 -1.48
C ALA A 42 1.97 -14.82 -1.51
N TYR A 43 0.98 -14.18 -2.12
CA TYR A 43 -0.42 -14.58 -1.97
C TYR A 43 -1.17 -14.81 -3.28
N SER A 44 -0.57 -14.56 -4.46
CA SER A 44 -1.25 -14.68 -5.77
C SER A 44 -1.77 -16.09 -6.07
N ALA A 45 -1.05 -17.14 -5.60
CA ALA A 45 -1.46 -18.53 -5.76
C ALA A 45 -2.19 -19.10 -4.54
N VAL A 46 -2.07 -18.46 -3.35
CA VAL A 46 -2.64 -18.91 -2.08
C VAL A 46 -4.02 -18.31 -1.82
N ALA A 47 -4.31 -17.14 -2.40
CA ALA A 47 -5.54 -16.38 -2.14
C ALA A 47 -6.79 -17.27 -2.19
N ASP A 48 -7.38 -17.54 -1.02
CA ASP A 48 -8.52 -18.44 -0.81
C ASP A 48 -9.57 -17.85 0.16
N ASP A 49 -9.40 -16.58 0.51
CA ASP A 49 -10.31 -15.82 1.37
C ASP A 49 -10.82 -14.55 0.66
N ILE A 50 -11.59 -13.73 1.37
CA ILE A 50 -12.19 -12.52 0.81
C ILE A 50 -11.15 -11.48 0.34
N THR A 51 -9.92 -11.50 0.88
CA THR A 51 -8.82 -10.61 0.46
C THR A 51 -8.30 -10.96 -0.94
N ALA A 52 -8.72 -12.11 -1.50
CA ALA A 52 -8.47 -12.47 -2.89
C ALA A 52 -8.95 -11.39 -3.86
N GLY A 53 -10.01 -10.63 -3.53
CA GLY A 53 -10.45 -9.48 -4.35
C GLY A 53 -9.35 -8.45 -4.62
N TYR A 54 -8.35 -8.36 -3.75
CA TYR A 54 -7.16 -7.53 -3.91
C TYR A 54 -5.97 -8.32 -4.51
N TRP A 55 -5.66 -9.51 -3.95
CA TRP A 55 -4.44 -10.24 -4.29
C TRP A 55 -4.52 -10.98 -5.62
N ASN A 56 -5.62 -11.68 -5.84
CA ASN A 56 -5.92 -12.43 -7.06
C ASN A 56 -7.43 -12.73 -7.11
N PRO A 57 -8.25 -11.95 -7.81
CA PRO A 57 -9.71 -12.12 -7.82
C PRO A 57 -10.17 -13.49 -8.34
N ALA A 58 -9.33 -14.23 -9.07
CA ALA A 58 -9.62 -15.62 -9.43
C ALA A 58 -9.66 -16.55 -8.21
N GLY A 59 -9.03 -16.17 -7.10
CA GLY A 59 -9.03 -16.88 -5.83
C GLY A 59 -10.36 -16.78 -5.05
N LEU A 60 -11.21 -15.81 -5.37
CA LEU A 60 -12.52 -15.63 -4.71
C LEU A 60 -13.40 -16.89 -4.74
N VAL A 61 -13.29 -17.72 -5.78
CA VAL A 61 -14.06 -18.97 -5.89
C VAL A 61 -13.70 -20.00 -4.81
N HIS A 62 -12.54 -19.83 -4.15
CA HIS A 62 -12.10 -20.67 -3.04
C HIS A 62 -12.45 -20.09 -1.68
N SER A 63 -12.95 -18.83 -1.65
CA SER A 63 -13.43 -18.19 -0.44
C SER A 63 -14.76 -18.79 0.00
N ARG A 64 -15.18 -18.48 1.23
CA ARG A 64 -16.51 -18.89 1.70
C ARG A 64 -17.60 -18.20 0.90
N SER A 65 -18.75 -18.84 0.78
CA SER A 65 -19.89 -18.36 -0.01
C SER A 65 -20.37 -16.97 0.39
N LYS A 66 -20.15 -16.58 1.66
CA LYS A 66 -20.45 -15.25 2.17
C LYS A 66 -19.48 -14.88 3.29
N SER A 67 -18.84 -13.73 3.20
CA SER A 67 -17.81 -13.30 4.16
C SER A 67 -17.76 -11.81 4.36
N LEU A 68 -17.28 -11.41 5.54
CA LEU A 68 -16.86 -10.06 5.88
C LEU A 68 -15.42 -10.08 6.36
N ALA A 69 -14.65 -9.05 6.07
CA ALA A 69 -13.33 -8.84 6.65
C ALA A 69 -13.09 -7.37 6.96
N PHE A 70 -12.26 -7.15 7.98
CA PHE A 70 -11.76 -5.84 8.36
C PHE A 70 -10.28 -5.96 8.74
N MET A 71 -9.47 -4.97 8.40
CA MET A 71 -8.09 -4.83 8.84
C MET A 71 -7.80 -3.37 9.20
N HIS A 72 -7.04 -3.19 10.28
CA HIS A 72 -6.49 -1.90 10.68
C HIS A 72 -4.98 -2.00 10.86
N SER A 73 -4.29 -0.93 10.49
CA SER A 73 -2.85 -0.79 10.68
C SER A 73 -2.48 0.67 10.89
N GLU A 74 -1.58 0.91 11.82
CA GLU A 74 -0.90 2.18 11.99
C GLU A 74 0.53 2.07 11.44
N ARG A 75 0.97 3.09 10.73
CA ARG A 75 2.29 3.18 10.12
C ARG A 75 3.00 4.44 10.58
N PHE A 76 4.34 4.38 10.62
CA PHE A 76 5.19 5.53 10.95
C PHE A 76 4.84 6.16 12.30
N GLY A 77 4.73 5.31 13.35
CA GLY A 77 4.40 5.80 14.69
C GLY A 77 2.99 6.40 14.83
N GLY A 78 2.03 5.95 14.02
CA GLY A 78 0.64 6.44 14.05
C GLY A 78 0.38 7.66 13.17
N LEU A 79 1.36 8.11 12.37
CA LEU A 79 1.17 9.23 11.44
C LEU A 79 0.22 8.91 10.30
N ILE A 80 0.18 7.65 9.87
CA ILE A 80 -0.70 7.19 8.79
C ILE A 80 -1.47 5.96 9.27
N SER A 81 -2.80 6.06 9.24
CA SER A 81 -3.68 4.90 9.39
C SER A 81 -4.00 4.26 8.05
N TYR A 82 -4.21 2.95 8.06
CA TYR A 82 -4.64 2.19 6.91
C TYR A 82 -5.74 1.21 7.31
N ASP A 83 -6.89 1.37 6.71
CA ASP A 83 -8.07 0.56 6.95
C ASP A 83 -8.48 -0.20 5.69
N TYR A 84 -8.87 -1.45 5.86
CA TYR A 84 -9.46 -2.28 4.82
C TYR A 84 -10.73 -2.91 5.33
N MET A 85 -11.78 -2.89 4.51
CA MET A 85 -13.05 -3.57 4.77
C MET A 85 -13.52 -4.25 3.49
N ALA A 86 -14.05 -5.47 3.60
CA ALA A 86 -14.56 -6.19 2.46
C ALA A 86 -15.82 -7.00 2.80
N TYR A 87 -16.68 -7.16 1.80
CA TYR A 87 -17.81 -8.07 1.78
C TYR A 87 -17.77 -8.90 0.51
N SER A 88 -18.04 -10.22 0.62
CA SER A 88 -18.19 -11.10 -0.53
C SER A 88 -19.45 -11.95 -0.43
N GLN A 89 -19.98 -12.32 -1.59
CA GLN A 89 -21.14 -13.20 -1.72
C GLN A 89 -21.07 -14.01 -3.01
N GLU A 90 -21.38 -15.30 -2.89
CA GLU A 90 -21.63 -16.15 -4.05
C GLU A 90 -23.04 -15.90 -4.60
N TYR A 91 -23.13 -15.80 -5.92
CA TYR A 91 -24.40 -15.72 -6.63
C TYR A 91 -24.28 -16.38 -8.01
N GLY A 92 -25.15 -17.37 -8.28
CA GLY A 92 -25.19 -18.03 -9.59
C GLY A 92 -23.93 -18.83 -9.95
N GLY A 93 -23.13 -19.25 -8.97
CA GLY A 93 -21.87 -19.96 -9.17
C GLY A 93 -20.66 -19.05 -9.36
N ASP A 94 -20.87 -17.75 -9.33
CA ASP A 94 -19.83 -16.72 -9.32
C ASP A 94 -19.70 -16.11 -7.93
N VAL A 95 -18.51 -15.62 -7.58
CA VAL A 95 -18.29 -14.88 -6.33
C VAL A 95 -18.03 -13.42 -6.64
N TYR A 96 -18.78 -12.54 -5.99
CA TYR A 96 -18.63 -11.10 -6.07
C TYR A 96 -18.11 -10.56 -4.74
N ALA A 97 -17.19 -9.61 -4.80
CA ALA A 97 -16.68 -8.92 -3.62
C ALA A 97 -16.62 -7.41 -3.83
N ALA A 98 -16.87 -6.68 -2.75
CA ALA A 98 -16.62 -5.25 -2.66
C ALA A 98 -15.64 -5.00 -1.52
N SER A 99 -14.55 -4.28 -1.79
CA SER A 99 -13.54 -3.94 -0.78
C SER A 99 -13.29 -2.44 -0.80
N LEU A 100 -13.17 -1.85 0.38
CA LEU A 100 -12.82 -0.45 0.57
C LEU A 100 -11.45 -0.37 1.26
N PHE A 101 -10.57 0.42 0.69
CA PHE A 101 -9.28 0.79 1.23
C PHE A 101 -9.30 2.26 1.60
N ARG A 102 -8.73 2.60 2.75
CA ARG A 102 -8.54 3.97 3.17
C ARG A 102 -7.17 4.14 3.81
N THR A 103 -6.40 5.09 3.33
CA THR A 103 -5.27 5.65 4.06
C THR A 103 -5.61 7.05 4.51
N ASP A 104 -5.18 7.41 5.71
CA ASP A 104 -5.44 8.73 6.28
C ASP A 104 -4.21 9.23 7.02
N ALA A 105 -3.72 10.42 6.62
CA ALA A 105 -2.74 11.20 7.34
C ALA A 105 -3.49 12.42 7.93
N GLY A 106 -4.06 12.22 9.11
CA GLY A 106 -5.09 13.09 9.67
C GLY A 106 -4.62 14.44 10.16
N ARG A 107 -3.31 14.65 10.37
CA ARG A 107 -2.80 15.92 10.92
C ARG A 107 -1.49 16.31 10.24
N ILE A 108 -1.59 17.10 9.18
CA ILE A 108 -0.44 17.70 8.52
C ILE A 108 -0.40 19.17 8.94
N ALA A 109 0.64 19.56 9.65
CA ALA A 109 0.81 20.96 10.06
C ALA A 109 1.06 21.84 8.82
N ASP A 110 0.27 22.86 8.66
CA ASP A 110 0.52 23.93 7.70
C ASP A 110 1.18 25.08 8.46
N THR A 111 2.42 25.30 8.14
CA THR A 111 3.29 26.31 8.75
C THR A 111 3.56 27.49 7.82
N SER A 112 2.82 27.61 6.72
CA SER A 112 3.03 28.66 5.70
C SER A 112 2.75 30.08 6.22
N ASP A 113 1.94 30.21 7.29
CA ASP A 113 1.60 31.49 7.93
C ASP A 113 2.37 31.71 9.25
N LEU A 114 3.38 30.89 9.54
CA LEU A 114 4.25 31.15 10.69
C LEU A 114 5.13 32.37 10.41
N GLN A 115 5.11 33.28 11.37
CA GLN A 115 6.08 34.38 11.42
C GLN A 115 7.26 33.94 12.30
N TRP A 116 8.45 34.06 11.77
CA TRP A 116 9.66 34.00 12.55
C TRP A 116 10.28 35.40 12.65
N TYR A 117 10.89 35.65 13.75
CA TYR A 117 11.61 36.91 13.94
C TYR A 117 13.07 36.62 13.69
N ASP A 118 13.65 37.39 12.80
CA ASP A 118 15.06 37.41 12.46
C ASP A 118 15.76 38.21 13.54
N THR A 119 16.20 37.51 14.60
CA THR A 119 16.68 38.10 15.86
C THR A 119 18.21 38.25 15.92
N GLY A 120 18.88 37.94 14.83
CA GLY A 120 20.31 37.95 14.79
C GLY A 120 20.99 36.92 15.70
N SER A 121 22.31 37.07 15.85
CA SER A 121 23.14 36.08 16.55
C SER A 121 23.00 36.08 18.07
N ASP A 122 22.41 37.11 18.65
CA ASP A 122 22.19 37.20 20.09
C ASP A 122 20.79 36.75 20.55
N GLY A 123 19.87 36.49 19.62
CA GLY A 123 18.53 36.03 19.89
C GLY A 123 17.56 37.08 20.39
N VAL A 124 17.91 38.37 20.33
CA VAL A 124 17.08 39.48 20.76
C VAL A 124 16.77 40.40 19.59
N PHE A 125 15.48 40.52 19.25
CA PHE A 125 15.05 41.44 18.20
C PHE A 125 15.09 42.87 18.67
N GLY A 126 15.85 43.72 17.98
CA GLY A 126 15.97 45.15 18.28
C GLY A 126 16.45 45.94 17.07
N GLU A 127 16.40 47.24 17.12
CA GLU A 127 17.09 48.13 16.19
C GLU A 127 18.25 48.82 16.91
N ASP A 128 19.35 48.97 16.21
CA ASP A 128 20.53 49.69 16.72
C ASP A 128 20.14 51.04 17.39
N GLY A 129 20.38 51.12 18.66
CA GLY A 129 20.09 52.33 19.45
C GLY A 129 18.71 52.41 20.09
N THR A 130 17.84 51.36 19.94
CA THR A 130 16.55 51.33 20.66
C THR A 130 16.69 50.89 22.10
N GLY A 131 17.84 50.28 22.47
CA GLY A 131 18.15 49.89 23.84
C GLY A 131 17.30 48.75 24.37
N ALA A 132 16.90 47.83 23.52
CA ALA A 132 16.28 46.57 23.95
C ALA A 132 17.25 45.85 24.91
N PRO A 133 16.81 45.43 26.12
CA PRO A 133 17.72 44.78 27.08
C PRO A 133 18.21 43.45 26.51
N GLY A 134 19.50 43.35 26.24
CA GLY A 134 20.14 42.14 25.72
C GLY A 134 20.55 42.21 24.24
N ASP A 135 20.05 43.18 23.49
CA ASP A 135 20.43 43.44 22.12
C ASP A 135 21.89 43.93 22.06
N SER A 136 22.71 43.25 21.29
CA SER A 136 24.14 43.54 21.17
C SER A 136 24.43 44.75 20.28
N GLY A 137 23.46 45.22 19.50
CA GLY A 137 23.54 46.39 18.63
C GLY A 137 24.65 46.31 17.58
N ASN A 138 25.11 45.11 17.27
CA ASN A 138 26.21 44.90 16.34
C ASN A 138 25.93 43.75 15.33
N ASP A 139 24.76 43.18 15.39
CA ASP A 139 24.30 42.11 14.50
C ASP A 139 23.17 42.53 13.54
N ASP A 140 22.75 43.79 13.61
CA ASP A 140 21.84 44.37 12.62
C ASP A 140 22.41 44.28 11.19
N TYR A 141 21.62 43.78 10.27
CA TYR A 141 21.96 43.76 8.86
C TYR A 141 21.75 45.11 8.20
N ASP A 142 22.83 45.70 7.73
CA ASP A 142 22.80 46.89 6.87
C ASP A 142 23.65 46.63 5.63
N PRO A 143 23.04 46.59 4.41
CA PRO A 143 23.80 46.33 3.18
C PRO A 143 24.92 47.33 2.89
N SER A 144 24.89 48.51 3.53
CA SER A 144 25.90 49.59 3.38
C SER A 144 26.86 49.75 4.54
N GLY A 145 26.41 49.41 5.76
CA GLY A 145 27.18 49.61 7.00
C GLY A 145 27.64 48.29 7.61
N ASN A 146 26.78 47.33 7.72
CA ASN A 146 27.06 45.99 8.27
C ASN A 146 26.47 44.85 7.37
N PRO A 147 27.07 44.57 6.20
CA PRO A 147 26.58 43.53 5.30
C PRO A 147 26.76 42.11 5.82
N SER A 148 27.43 41.93 6.95
CA SER A 148 27.59 40.66 7.67
C SER A 148 26.71 40.54 8.92
N GLY A 149 25.85 41.54 9.17
CA GLY A 149 24.86 41.47 10.22
C GLY A 149 23.87 40.32 9.99
N THR A 150 23.42 39.73 11.08
CA THR A 150 22.53 38.55 11.06
C THR A 150 21.09 38.90 11.39
N GLU A 151 20.82 40.01 12.07
CA GLU A 151 19.47 40.48 12.40
C GLU A 151 18.82 41.20 11.21
N GLY A 152 17.60 40.82 10.86
CA GLY A 152 16.84 41.44 9.77
C GLY A 152 17.36 41.13 8.36
N ASN A 153 18.22 40.13 8.19
CA ASN A 153 18.80 39.77 6.90
C ASN A 153 17.91 38.87 6.03
N GLY A 154 16.81 38.35 6.60
CA GLY A 154 15.88 37.45 5.94
C GLY A 154 16.39 36.03 5.78
N GLN A 155 17.46 35.61 6.47
CA GLN A 155 18.03 34.27 6.47
C GLN A 155 18.10 33.78 7.93
N TRP A 156 18.02 32.49 8.11
CA TRP A 156 18.20 31.89 9.42
C TRP A 156 19.69 31.71 9.72
N ASP A 157 20.16 32.32 10.81
CA ASP A 157 21.54 32.30 11.25
C ASP A 157 21.72 31.50 12.56
N PRO A 158 22.91 30.92 12.82
CA PRO A 158 23.20 30.23 14.06
C PRO A 158 23.13 31.14 15.29
N GLY A 159 22.25 30.81 16.21
CA GLY A 159 22.01 31.59 17.44
C GLY A 159 20.60 32.18 17.48
N GLU A 160 19.92 32.23 16.36
CA GLU A 160 18.52 32.67 16.28
C GLU A 160 17.55 31.65 16.88
N GLU A 161 16.55 32.15 17.58
CA GLU A 161 15.43 31.37 18.07
C GLU A 161 14.21 31.58 17.17
N LEU A 162 13.61 30.46 16.72
CA LEU A 162 12.32 30.51 16.06
C LEU A 162 11.21 30.83 17.08
N ILE A 163 10.80 32.11 17.14
CA ILE A 163 9.62 32.50 17.88
C ILE A 163 8.42 32.34 16.97
N TYR A 164 7.65 31.24 17.15
CA TYR A 164 6.45 30.99 16.37
C TYR A 164 5.21 31.02 17.26
N ASP A 165 4.12 31.53 16.71
CA ASP A 165 2.80 31.47 17.32
C ASP A 165 2.12 30.18 16.92
N GLU A 166 2.06 29.20 17.83
CA GLU A 166 1.38 27.92 17.60
C GLU A 166 -0.09 28.08 17.20
N GLY A 167 -0.72 29.21 17.59
CA GLY A 167 -2.09 29.54 17.21
C GLY A 167 -2.27 29.80 15.70
N ARG A 168 -1.19 30.03 14.97
CA ARG A 168 -1.20 30.21 13.50
C ARG A 168 -1.00 28.90 12.73
N ILE A 169 -0.63 27.80 13.40
CA ILE A 169 -0.54 26.50 12.75
C ILE A 169 -1.95 26.04 12.42
N THR A 170 -2.23 25.91 11.13
CA THR A 170 -3.43 25.26 10.65
C THR A 170 -3.17 23.78 10.33
N TRP A 171 -4.22 22.97 10.31
CA TRP A 171 -4.07 21.54 10.17
C TRP A 171 -4.79 21.07 8.92
N ASN A 172 -4.05 20.45 8.05
CA ASN A 172 -4.55 19.81 6.84
C ASN A 172 -4.66 18.29 7.02
N SER A 173 -5.25 17.62 6.06
CA SER A 173 -5.33 16.17 5.99
C SER A 173 -5.06 15.66 4.57
N ALA A 174 -4.52 14.46 4.47
CA ALA A 174 -4.46 13.70 3.23
C ALA A 174 -5.16 12.37 3.42
N ALA A 175 -6.05 12.01 2.51
CA ALA A 175 -6.75 10.74 2.55
C ALA A 175 -6.90 10.16 1.15
N ASP A 176 -6.52 8.90 1.01
CA ASP A 176 -6.71 8.12 -0.21
C ASP A 176 -7.76 7.04 0.05
N ASN A 177 -8.72 6.90 -0.85
CA ASN A 177 -9.76 5.89 -0.77
C ASN A 177 -9.81 5.13 -2.09
N ALA A 178 -9.98 3.81 -2.04
CA ALA A 178 -10.20 2.98 -3.22
C ALA A 178 -11.28 1.94 -2.97
N LEU A 179 -12.29 1.92 -3.83
CA LEU A 179 -13.31 0.90 -3.88
C LEU A 179 -12.95 -0.11 -4.98
N TYR A 180 -12.79 -1.37 -4.60
CA TYR A 180 -12.57 -2.49 -5.51
C TYR A 180 -13.84 -3.31 -5.61
N LEU A 181 -14.33 -3.51 -6.84
CA LEU A 181 -15.44 -4.38 -7.17
C LEU A 181 -14.89 -5.58 -7.95
N SER A 182 -14.87 -6.72 -7.29
CA SER A 182 -14.20 -7.93 -7.78
C SER A 182 -15.20 -9.03 -8.11
N TRP A 183 -14.86 -9.82 -9.11
CA TRP A 183 -15.61 -10.97 -9.57
C TRP A 183 -14.66 -12.15 -9.79
N GLY A 184 -15.08 -13.35 -9.38
CA GLY A 184 -14.36 -14.60 -9.60
C GLY A 184 -15.28 -15.70 -10.10
N ARG A 185 -14.78 -16.52 -11.02
CA ARG A 185 -15.49 -17.66 -11.62
C ARG A 185 -14.59 -18.87 -11.82
N ALA A 186 -15.07 -20.05 -11.44
CA ALA A 186 -14.47 -21.32 -11.83
C ALA A 186 -14.82 -21.65 -13.29
N LEU A 187 -13.80 -21.78 -14.15
CA LEU A 187 -13.98 -22.23 -15.55
C LEU A 187 -13.96 -23.74 -15.67
N SER A 188 -13.21 -24.41 -14.80
CA SER A 188 -13.13 -25.87 -14.67
C SER A 188 -12.80 -26.24 -13.23
N GLY A 189 -12.69 -27.53 -12.93
CA GLY A 189 -12.32 -27.97 -11.57
C GLY A 189 -10.95 -27.50 -11.09
N ASN A 190 -10.07 -27.09 -11.99
CA ASN A 190 -8.69 -26.69 -11.68
C ASN A 190 -8.30 -25.28 -12.18
N LEU A 191 -9.18 -24.59 -12.89
CA LEU A 191 -8.91 -23.26 -13.44
C LEU A 191 -10.00 -22.28 -13.04
N SER A 192 -9.62 -21.19 -12.43
CA SER A 192 -10.48 -20.05 -12.16
C SER A 192 -9.94 -18.77 -12.77
N VAL A 193 -10.83 -17.82 -13.01
CA VAL A 193 -10.51 -16.46 -13.51
C VAL A 193 -11.22 -15.42 -12.66
N GLY A 194 -10.73 -14.21 -12.70
CA GLY A 194 -11.33 -13.10 -11.99
C GLY A 194 -10.98 -11.75 -12.61
N ALA A 195 -11.74 -10.75 -12.21
CA ALA A 195 -11.51 -9.36 -12.60
C ALA A 195 -11.88 -8.44 -11.46
N THR A 196 -11.20 -7.28 -11.39
CA THR A 196 -11.50 -6.22 -10.43
C THR A 196 -11.55 -4.89 -11.16
N SER A 197 -12.58 -4.08 -10.86
CA SER A 197 -12.60 -2.66 -11.20
C SER A 197 -12.28 -1.84 -9.96
N LYS A 198 -11.50 -0.77 -10.13
CA LYS A 198 -11.05 0.13 -9.08
C LYS A 198 -11.64 1.51 -9.30
N ILE A 199 -12.22 2.10 -8.27
CA ILE A 199 -12.65 3.50 -8.24
C ILE A 199 -11.88 4.15 -7.11
N ILE A 200 -11.13 5.20 -7.44
CA ILE A 200 -10.19 5.85 -6.54
C ILE A 200 -10.66 7.28 -6.30
N TYR A 201 -10.60 7.71 -5.05
CA TYR A 201 -10.77 9.09 -4.66
C TYR A 201 -9.65 9.49 -3.70
N ARG A 202 -8.88 10.49 -4.09
CA ARG A 202 -7.77 11.05 -3.31
C ARG A 202 -8.10 12.48 -2.89
N LYS A 203 -7.75 12.80 -1.67
CA LYS A 203 -7.78 14.17 -1.15
C LYS A 203 -6.42 14.50 -0.56
N LEU A 204 -5.84 15.63 -0.99
CA LEU A 204 -4.59 16.16 -0.47
C LEU A 204 -4.79 17.65 -0.21
N MET A 205 -4.95 18.02 1.05
CA MET A 205 -5.28 19.41 1.42
C MET A 205 -6.53 19.89 0.64
N ASP A 206 -6.39 20.92 -0.18
CA ASP A 206 -7.45 21.50 -1.01
C ASP A 206 -7.62 20.80 -2.37
N TYR A 207 -6.70 19.89 -2.71
CA TYR A 207 -6.72 19.18 -4.00
C TYR A 207 -7.44 17.84 -3.88
N SER A 208 -8.06 17.43 -4.98
CA SER A 208 -8.70 16.13 -5.06
C SER A 208 -8.51 15.50 -6.43
N ALA A 209 -8.48 14.18 -6.47
CA ALA A 209 -8.42 13.41 -7.71
C ALA A 209 -9.41 12.25 -7.70
N TRP A 210 -9.89 11.91 -8.88
CA TRP A 210 -10.64 10.69 -9.15
C TRP A 210 -9.86 9.81 -10.09
N GLY A 211 -9.92 8.49 -9.86
CA GLY A 211 -9.22 7.53 -10.69
C GLY A 211 -10.03 6.27 -10.94
N VAL A 212 -9.67 5.58 -12.01
CA VAL A 212 -10.24 4.29 -12.40
C VAL A 212 -9.14 3.35 -12.87
N GLY A 213 -9.27 2.08 -12.54
CA GLY A 213 -8.34 1.02 -12.93
C GLY A 213 -9.03 -0.34 -13.05
N PHE A 214 -8.34 -1.30 -13.68
CA PHE A 214 -8.86 -2.65 -13.91
C PHE A 214 -7.75 -3.69 -13.76
N ASP A 215 -8.09 -4.79 -13.09
CA ASP A 215 -7.25 -5.98 -12.97
C ASP A 215 -7.91 -7.18 -13.62
N VAL A 216 -7.11 -8.11 -14.12
CA VAL A 216 -7.56 -9.43 -14.56
C VAL A 216 -6.65 -10.52 -14.00
N ALA A 217 -7.23 -11.64 -13.64
CA ALA A 217 -6.50 -12.68 -12.95
C ALA A 217 -6.90 -14.07 -13.36
N ALA A 218 -5.98 -15.02 -13.13
CA ALA A 218 -6.21 -16.44 -13.29
C ALA A 218 -5.51 -17.18 -12.14
N ARG A 219 -6.11 -18.34 -11.74
CA ARG A 219 -5.49 -19.29 -10.83
C ARG A 219 -5.69 -20.69 -11.38
N TRP A 220 -4.61 -21.45 -11.43
CA TRP A 220 -4.59 -22.82 -11.88
C TRP A 220 -4.06 -23.75 -10.79
N ASN A 221 -4.88 -24.66 -10.32
CA ASN A 221 -4.49 -25.73 -9.43
C ASN A 221 -3.99 -26.91 -10.29
N ALA A 222 -2.67 -26.96 -10.53
CA ALA A 222 -2.06 -28.00 -11.37
C ALA A 222 -2.23 -29.39 -10.76
N THR A 223 -2.19 -29.47 -9.43
CA THR A 223 -2.51 -30.64 -8.61
C THR A 223 -3.17 -30.19 -7.33
N ASP A 224 -3.61 -31.13 -6.47
CA ASP A 224 -4.11 -30.81 -5.13
C ASP A 224 -3.06 -30.14 -4.24
N ALA A 225 -1.77 -30.31 -4.54
CA ALA A 225 -0.67 -29.78 -3.78
C ALA A 225 -0.04 -28.52 -4.40
N PHE A 226 -0.19 -28.28 -5.70
CA PHE A 226 0.53 -27.22 -6.41
C PHE A 226 -0.42 -26.33 -7.20
N ALA A 227 -0.35 -25.04 -6.94
CA ALA A 227 -1.11 -24.01 -7.64
C ALA A 227 -0.21 -22.90 -8.17
N VAL A 228 -0.67 -22.25 -9.25
CA VAL A 228 -0.07 -21.07 -9.86
C VAL A 228 -1.12 -19.98 -9.96
N GLY A 229 -0.77 -18.76 -9.59
CA GLY A 229 -1.62 -17.58 -9.68
C GLY A 229 -0.97 -16.50 -10.55
N LEU A 230 -1.76 -15.87 -11.38
CA LEU A 230 -1.40 -14.68 -12.16
C LEU A 230 -2.43 -13.59 -11.88
N ASN A 231 -1.96 -12.42 -11.50
CA ASN A 231 -2.78 -11.22 -11.41
C ASN A 231 -2.11 -10.09 -12.20
N MET A 232 -2.76 -9.67 -13.27
CA MET A 232 -2.36 -8.49 -14.05
C MET A 232 -3.12 -7.29 -13.48
N GLN A 233 -2.45 -6.51 -12.65
CA GLN A 233 -3.00 -5.30 -12.07
C GLN A 233 -2.81 -4.12 -13.02
N ASP A 234 -3.78 -3.21 -12.99
CA ASP A 234 -3.76 -1.97 -13.75
C ASP A 234 -3.54 -2.21 -15.27
N VAL A 235 -4.26 -3.19 -15.86
CA VAL A 235 -4.02 -3.76 -17.21
C VAL A 235 -3.97 -2.70 -18.31
N PHE A 236 -4.77 -1.63 -18.20
CA PHE A 236 -4.81 -0.51 -19.15
C PHE A 236 -4.17 0.76 -18.58
N GLY A 237 -3.45 0.63 -17.46
CA GLY A 237 -3.09 1.73 -16.57
C GLY A 237 -4.24 2.11 -15.63
N THR A 238 -3.91 2.63 -14.47
CA THR A 238 -4.89 3.30 -13.60
C THR A 238 -4.68 4.79 -13.73
N TYR A 239 -5.69 5.49 -14.23
CA TYR A 239 -5.62 6.93 -14.48
C TYR A 239 -6.29 7.69 -13.34
N MET A 240 -5.63 8.74 -12.88
CA MET A 240 -6.14 9.67 -11.87
C MET A 240 -6.15 11.09 -12.45
N PHE A 241 -7.26 11.79 -12.24
CA PHE A 241 -7.50 13.13 -12.75
C PHE A 241 -7.71 14.07 -11.56
N TRP A 242 -6.79 15.04 -11.43
CA TRP A 242 -6.83 16.04 -10.37
C TRP A 242 -7.71 17.22 -10.76
N ASN A 243 -8.30 17.88 -9.74
CA ASN A 243 -9.05 19.13 -9.92
C ASN A 243 -8.18 20.30 -10.40
N THR A 244 -6.87 20.16 -10.39
CA THR A 244 -5.88 21.10 -10.98
C THR A 244 -5.79 21.01 -12.51
N GLY A 245 -6.44 20.01 -13.12
CA GLY A 245 -6.31 19.70 -14.56
C GLY A 245 -5.12 18.80 -14.91
N THR A 246 -4.32 18.38 -13.93
CA THR A 246 -3.24 17.40 -14.15
C THR A 246 -3.80 15.97 -14.10
N SER A 247 -3.10 15.05 -14.77
CA SER A 247 -3.42 13.63 -14.72
C SER A 247 -2.17 12.81 -14.37
N GLU A 248 -2.37 11.75 -13.63
CA GLU A 248 -1.36 10.75 -13.27
C GLU A 248 -1.80 9.38 -13.76
N SER A 249 -0.84 8.50 -14.01
CA SER A 249 -1.14 7.11 -14.35
C SER A 249 -0.24 6.15 -13.58
N VAL A 250 -0.79 5.00 -13.22
CA VAL A 250 -0.08 3.85 -12.62
C VAL A 250 0.17 2.86 -13.74
N SER A 251 1.41 2.42 -13.90
CA SER A 251 1.79 1.42 -14.89
C SER A 251 1.26 0.03 -14.52
N PRO A 252 0.98 -0.82 -15.51
CA PRO A 252 0.61 -2.21 -15.26
C PRO A 252 1.65 -2.96 -14.43
N THR A 253 1.16 -3.88 -13.59
CA THR A 253 1.99 -4.79 -12.80
C THR A 253 1.52 -6.23 -13.02
N ALA A 254 2.44 -7.14 -13.34
CA ALA A 254 2.15 -8.57 -13.41
C ALA A 254 2.65 -9.25 -12.14
N LYS A 255 1.74 -9.79 -11.35
CA LYS A 255 2.04 -10.62 -10.18
C LYS A 255 1.92 -12.09 -10.57
N LEU A 256 3.03 -12.81 -10.53
CA LEU A 256 3.08 -14.25 -10.81
C LEU A 256 3.51 -14.96 -9.54
N GLY A 257 2.68 -15.90 -9.07
CA GLY A 257 2.93 -16.67 -7.86
C GLY A 257 2.76 -18.17 -8.05
N ALA A 258 3.44 -18.92 -7.19
CA ALA A 258 3.28 -20.35 -7.06
C ALA A 258 3.17 -20.73 -5.59
N SER A 259 2.39 -21.80 -5.32
CA SER A 259 2.26 -22.33 -3.96
C SER A 259 2.32 -23.86 -3.97
N PHE A 260 2.88 -24.38 -2.88
CA PHE A 260 2.95 -25.80 -2.61
C PHE A 260 2.37 -26.08 -1.22
N THR A 261 1.38 -26.97 -1.15
CA THR A 261 0.66 -27.32 0.07
C THR A 261 0.88 -28.78 0.43
N TRP A 262 1.32 -29.05 1.65
CA TRP A 262 1.62 -30.38 2.15
C TRP A 262 0.84 -30.69 3.41
N PRO A 263 -0.07 -31.72 3.41
CA PRO A 263 -0.74 -32.17 4.62
C PRO A 263 0.25 -32.93 5.53
N VAL A 264 0.34 -32.49 6.80
CA VAL A 264 1.15 -33.12 7.84
C VAL A 264 0.24 -33.90 8.78
N ALA A 265 -0.15 -35.11 8.35
CA ALA A 265 -1.21 -35.91 8.98
C ALA A 265 -0.99 -36.18 10.48
N ARG A 266 0.29 -36.34 10.92
CA ARG A 266 0.64 -36.61 12.33
C ARG A 266 0.14 -35.53 13.30
N PHE A 267 0.06 -34.26 12.84
CA PHE A 267 -0.30 -33.10 13.66
C PHE A 267 -1.67 -32.51 13.26
N HIS A 268 -2.40 -33.15 12.35
CA HIS A 268 -3.60 -32.57 11.75
C HIS A 268 -3.32 -31.14 11.25
N SER A 269 -2.25 -30.98 10.52
CA SER A 269 -1.74 -29.68 10.08
C SER A 269 -1.55 -29.67 8.57
N VAL A 270 -1.55 -28.46 8.03
CA VAL A 270 -1.23 -28.21 6.61
C VAL A 270 -0.06 -27.21 6.58
N PHE A 271 0.98 -27.58 5.86
CA PHE A 271 2.08 -26.68 5.58
C PHE A 271 1.92 -26.14 4.16
N THR A 272 1.99 -24.81 4.00
CA THR A 272 1.94 -24.14 2.70
C THR A 272 3.20 -23.30 2.55
N PHE A 273 3.87 -23.44 1.41
CA PHE A 273 4.94 -22.57 0.96
C PHE A 273 4.46 -21.81 -0.26
N SER A 274 4.79 -20.52 -0.35
CA SER A 274 4.44 -19.66 -1.49
C SER A 274 5.58 -18.76 -1.88
N ALA A 275 5.65 -18.45 -3.18
CA ALA A 275 6.60 -17.50 -3.74
C ALA A 275 5.95 -16.73 -4.89
N ASP A 276 6.07 -15.42 -4.86
CA ASP A 276 5.52 -14.50 -5.87
C ASP A 276 6.62 -13.58 -6.41
N GLY A 277 6.45 -13.12 -7.64
CA GLY A 277 7.22 -12.04 -8.25
C GLY A 277 6.28 -10.99 -8.83
N ASP A 278 6.53 -9.74 -8.45
CA ASP A 278 5.83 -8.56 -8.95
C ASP A 278 6.68 -7.91 -10.04
N PHE A 279 6.28 -8.08 -11.29
CA PHE A 279 6.91 -7.48 -12.46
C PHE A 279 6.22 -6.18 -12.79
N ARG A 280 6.91 -5.05 -12.63
CA ARG A 280 6.42 -3.71 -12.94
C ARG A 280 7.04 -3.19 -14.21
N PHE A 281 6.22 -2.66 -15.09
CA PHE A 281 6.64 -2.14 -16.38
C PHE A 281 6.91 -0.62 -16.31
N GLU A 282 7.72 -0.26 -15.31
CA GLU A 282 8.20 1.11 -15.10
C GLU A 282 9.65 1.06 -14.54
N GLY A 283 10.45 2.07 -14.88
CA GLY A 283 11.83 2.15 -14.42
C GLY A 283 11.92 2.62 -12.97
N ARG A 284 11.76 1.73 -12.00
CA ARG A 284 11.90 2.00 -10.55
C ARG A 284 13.31 1.67 -10.08
N GLU A 285 14.27 2.56 -10.29
CA GLU A 285 15.67 2.32 -9.94
C GLU A 285 15.92 2.14 -8.44
N PHE A 286 15.16 2.83 -7.58
CA PHE A 286 15.44 2.89 -6.13
C PHE A 286 14.33 2.29 -5.25
N ALA A 287 13.21 1.88 -5.84
CA ALA A 287 12.03 1.43 -5.10
C ALA A 287 11.69 -0.05 -5.34
N SER A 288 12.57 -0.80 -6.00
CA SER A 288 12.40 -2.23 -6.27
C SER A 288 13.70 -2.98 -5.99
N GLN A 289 13.58 -4.26 -5.60
CA GLN A 289 14.74 -5.10 -5.29
C GLN A 289 15.67 -5.28 -6.50
N TYR A 290 15.08 -5.47 -7.67
CA TYR A 290 15.81 -5.67 -8.91
C TYR A 290 15.24 -4.77 -9.99
N SER A 291 16.11 -4.06 -10.71
CA SER A 291 15.71 -3.21 -11.84
C SER A 291 16.55 -3.55 -13.07
N ILE A 292 15.90 -3.56 -14.24
CA ILE A 292 16.52 -3.68 -15.54
C ILE A 292 16.17 -2.39 -16.32
N PRO A 293 16.95 -1.30 -16.12
CA PRO A 293 16.59 0.02 -16.64
C PRO A 293 16.43 0.05 -18.16
N GLU A 294 17.26 -0.71 -18.89
CA GLU A 294 17.21 -0.77 -20.36
C GLU A 294 15.91 -1.38 -20.88
N ALA A 295 15.27 -2.25 -20.09
CA ALA A 295 13.99 -2.87 -20.41
C ALA A 295 12.80 -2.12 -19.82
N GLY A 296 13.04 -1.13 -18.93
CA GLY A 296 11.98 -0.45 -18.19
C GLY A 296 11.18 -1.40 -17.29
N VAL A 297 11.82 -2.47 -16.78
CA VAL A 297 11.17 -3.50 -15.95
C VAL A 297 11.85 -3.56 -14.59
N SER A 298 11.06 -3.63 -13.54
CA SER A 298 11.52 -3.93 -12.18
C SER A 298 10.82 -5.17 -11.63
N LEU A 299 11.47 -5.84 -10.67
CA LEU A 299 11.00 -7.07 -10.03
C LEU A 299 11.14 -6.96 -8.52
N ASP A 300 10.05 -7.23 -7.82
CA ASP A 300 9.99 -7.43 -6.38
C ASP A 300 9.64 -8.88 -6.08
N THR A 301 10.32 -9.49 -5.11
CA THR A 301 10.11 -10.89 -4.73
C THR A 301 9.45 -11.01 -3.37
N HIS A 302 8.59 -12.02 -3.25
CA HIS A 302 7.81 -12.32 -2.06
C HIS A 302 7.89 -13.81 -1.77
N ILE A 303 8.10 -14.17 -0.51
CA ILE A 303 8.17 -15.57 -0.09
C ILE A 303 7.41 -15.72 1.22
N GLY A 304 6.65 -16.80 1.36
CA GLY A 304 5.88 -17.08 2.55
C GLY A 304 5.82 -18.56 2.90
N ALA A 305 5.70 -18.84 4.18
CA ALA A 305 5.41 -20.17 4.71
C ALA A 305 4.36 -20.09 5.81
N GLU A 306 3.34 -20.95 5.74
CA GLU A 306 2.27 -21.08 6.72
C GLU A 306 2.23 -22.51 7.25
N LEU A 307 2.12 -22.66 8.56
CA LEU A 307 1.74 -23.91 9.20
C LEU A 307 0.36 -23.70 9.86
N LEU A 308 -0.68 -24.29 9.26
CA LEU A 308 -2.03 -24.27 9.80
C LEU A 308 -2.28 -25.54 10.60
N VAL A 309 -2.49 -25.41 11.91
CA VAL A 309 -2.68 -26.52 12.86
C VAL A 309 -4.17 -26.67 13.19
N LYS A 310 -4.74 -27.83 12.87
CA LYS A 310 -6.14 -28.19 13.14
C LYS A 310 -7.15 -27.15 12.61
N ASP A 311 -6.83 -26.51 11.50
CA ASP A 311 -7.64 -25.44 10.90
C ASP A 311 -7.96 -24.29 11.87
N THR A 312 -7.21 -24.18 12.96
CA THR A 312 -7.48 -23.26 14.07
C THR A 312 -6.35 -22.27 14.28
N VAL A 313 -5.09 -22.75 14.30
CA VAL A 313 -3.92 -21.90 14.59
C VAL A 313 -3.03 -21.83 13.37
N GLY A 314 -2.80 -20.64 12.85
CA GLY A 314 -1.87 -20.35 11.77
C GLY A 314 -0.58 -19.74 12.30
N LEU A 315 0.57 -20.34 11.98
CA LEU A 315 1.91 -19.78 12.20
C LEU A 315 2.48 -19.37 10.85
N ARG A 316 2.96 -18.14 10.73
CA ARG A 316 3.39 -17.60 9.44
C ARG A 316 4.71 -16.88 9.54
N ILE A 317 5.52 -17.04 8.53
CA ILE A 317 6.76 -16.29 8.32
C ILE A 317 6.91 -16.00 6.83
N GLY A 318 7.52 -14.88 6.50
CA GLY A 318 7.74 -14.52 5.11
C GLY A 318 8.79 -13.44 4.92
N SER A 319 8.96 -13.06 3.67
CA SER A 319 9.77 -11.93 3.24
C SER A 319 9.05 -11.18 2.14
N CYS A 320 8.90 -9.88 2.31
CA CYS A 320 8.32 -8.95 1.35
C CYS A 320 9.41 -8.01 0.87
N GLN A 321 9.86 -8.13 -0.37
CA GLN A 321 10.93 -7.27 -0.93
C GLN A 321 12.21 -7.26 -0.07
N GLY A 322 12.56 -8.41 0.56
CA GLY A 322 13.70 -8.53 1.47
C GLY A 322 13.35 -8.29 2.95
N ASN A 323 12.30 -7.55 3.25
CA ASN A 323 11.85 -7.27 4.61
C ASN A 323 11.20 -8.51 5.24
N MET A 324 11.57 -8.84 6.47
CA MET A 324 11.01 -9.99 7.19
C MET A 324 9.57 -9.71 7.62
N THR A 325 8.76 -10.75 7.53
CA THR A 325 7.38 -10.73 8.04
C THR A 325 7.12 -11.95 8.90
N ALA A 326 6.27 -11.80 9.91
CA ALA A 326 5.80 -12.91 10.73
C ALA A 326 4.36 -12.68 11.16
N GLY A 327 3.65 -13.75 11.50
CA GLY A 327 2.28 -13.59 11.98
C GLY A 327 1.68 -14.82 12.62
N LEU A 328 0.56 -14.56 13.26
CA LEU A 328 -0.26 -15.56 13.96
C LEU A 328 -1.71 -15.42 13.50
N GLY A 329 -2.41 -16.53 13.39
CA GLY A 329 -3.83 -16.55 13.09
C GLY A 329 -4.59 -17.51 14.01
N PHE A 330 -5.81 -17.14 14.36
CA PHE A 330 -6.73 -17.99 15.12
C PHE A 330 -8.08 -18.00 14.42
N THR A 331 -8.61 -19.20 14.17
CA THR A 331 -9.95 -19.37 13.64
C THR A 331 -10.79 -20.16 14.62
N VAL A 332 -11.91 -19.60 15.03
CA VAL A 332 -12.86 -20.26 15.96
C VAL A 332 -14.26 -20.24 15.35
N SER A 333 -15.09 -21.21 15.74
CA SER A 333 -16.50 -21.17 15.38
C SER A 333 -17.29 -20.45 16.47
N PHE A 334 -17.96 -19.36 16.13
CA PHE A 334 -18.87 -18.64 17.01
C PHE A 334 -20.29 -18.70 16.45
N SER A 335 -21.22 -19.30 17.20
CA SER A 335 -22.61 -19.52 16.76
C SER A 335 -22.75 -20.18 15.37
N GLY A 336 -21.84 -21.12 15.05
CA GLY A 336 -21.82 -21.80 13.75
C GLY A 336 -21.11 -21.05 12.63
N HIS A 337 -20.71 -19.80 12.86
CA HIS A 337 -19.96 -18.97 11.93
C HIS A 337 -18.46 -18.99 12.27
N PRO A 338 -17.58 -19.27 11.31
CA PRO A 338 -16.15 -19.17 11.55
C PRO A 338 -15.73 -17.70 11.65
N VAL A 339 -14.99 -17.40 12.69
CA VAL A 339 -14.38 -16.08 12.94
C VAL A 339 -12.88 -16.26 12.99
N SER A 340 -12.14 -15.55 12.16
CA SER A 340 -10.69 -15.50 12.17
C SER A 340 -10.20 -14.18 12.76
N LEU A 341 -9.10 -14.27 13.51
CA LEU A 341 -8.30 -13.13 13.97
C LEU A 341 -6.88 -13.38 13.53
N ASP A 342 -6.32 -12.48 12.74
CA ASP A 342 -4.97 -12.59 12.23
C ASP A 342 -4.16 -11.35 12.62
N TYR A 343 -2.89 -11.60 12.96
CA TYR A 343 -1.90 -10.58 13.26
C TYR A 343 -0.70 -10.74 12.34
N ALA A 344 -0.16 -9.63 11.86
CA ALA A 344 1.09 -9.56 11.11
C ALA A 344 2.02 -8.50 11.69
N TRP A 345 3.29 -8.86 11.76
CA TRP A 345 4.41 -8.00 12.01
C TRP A 345 5.26 -7.93 10.74
N VAL A 346 5.53 -6.72 10.26
CA VAL A 346 6.26 -6.46 9.02
C VAL A 346 7.40 -5.49 9.32
N THR A 347 8.64 -5.89 9.08
CA THR A 347 9.81 -5.01 9.24
C THR A 347 9.92 -4.03 8.08
N HIS A 348 10.66 -2.97 8.30
CA HIS A 348 11.08 -2.02 7.27
C HIS A 348 12.54 -1.64 7.52
N ASP A 349 13.34 -1.49 6.46
CA ASP A 349 14.79 -1.28 6.59
C ASP A 349 15.15 0.06 7.25
N GLU A 350 14.37 1.11 7.01
CA GLU A 350 14.66 2.47 7.47
C GLU A 350 13.60 3.02 8.46
N LEU A 351 12.47 2.36 8.58
CA LEU A 351 11.34 2.81 9.39
C LEU A 351 10.96 1.72 10.39
N ASP A 352 10.29 2.09 11.46
CA ASP A 352 9.80 1.14 12.45
C ASP A 352 8.92 0.05 11.84
N SER A 353 8.91 -1.12 12.47
CA SER A 353 8.05 -2.23 12.09
C SER A 353 6.57 -1.83 12.22
N THR A 354 5.75 -2.38 11.34
CA THR A 354 4.30 -2.16 11.36
C THR A 354 3.56 -3.37 11.91
N HIS A 355 2.50 -3.10 12.66
CA HIS A 355 1.60 -4.09 13.24
C HIS A 355 0.25 -4.03 12.54
N ARG A 356 -0.29 -5.18 12.15
CA ARG A 356 -1.55 -5.26 11.42
C ARG A 356 -2.44 -6.32 12.04
N ILE A 357 -3.68 -5.95 12.24
CA ILE A 357 -4.70 -6.84 12.81
C ILE A 357 -5.85 -6.93 11.82
N SER A 358 -6.26 -8.14 11.50
CA SER A 358 -7.46 -8.37 10.70
C SER A 358 -8.42 -9.35 11.36
N VAL A 359 -9.69 -9.12 11.11
CA VAL A 359 -10.80 -9.99 11.54
C VAL A 359 -11.56 -10.41 10.30
N GLY A 360 -11.86 -11.70 10.19
CA GLY A 360 -12.70 -12.28 9.15
C GLY A 360 -13.89 -13.02 9.75
N VAL A 361 -15.04 -12.94 9.10
CA VAL A 361 -16.27 -13.65 9.50
C VAL A 361 -16.88 -14.32 8.30
N GLY A 362 -17.06 -15.64 8.35
CA GLY A 362 -17.90 -16.39 7.39
C GLY A 362 -19.35 -16.36 7.86
N LEU A 363 -20.27 -15.99 6.96
CA LEU A 363 -21.70 -15.80 7.25
C LEU A 363 -22.54 -16.94 6.65
#